data_78c55c159ce43ade8a161871509f6ffe
#
_entry.id   78c55c159ce43ade8a161871509f6ffe
#
_cell.length_a   1.000
_cell.length_b   1.000
_cell.length_c   1.000
_cell.angle_alpha   90.00
_cell.angle_beta   90.00
_cell.angle_gamma   90.00
#
_symmetry.space_group_name_H-M   'P 1'
#
loop_
_entity.id
_entity.type
_entity.pdbx_description
1 polymer ?
#
loop_
_entity_poly.entity_id
_entity_poly.type
_entity_poly.pdbx_seq_one_letter_code
_entity_poly.pdbx_strand_id
1 'polypeptide(L)'
;MNRAAWLQDRRMQKFRDVLSRWEAGELSMLEAGELLGMSERQFRRYRDRYEEDGLAGLVDRRVGKPSPKWVPAAAAELMLELYGGMYRGWNVKHFHEYLVRDHGFRWGYTWVKTQLHTAGLVERAKRRGAHRRKRERKPFEGMMLHQDGSRAAWLAGRPALDLIVTMDDATSTIYSAFLVEEEGTASTFRALLEAFTAHGLPSSLYTDRGSHYFYTPEADGAVDKDRLTQVGRALKHLGVEHIPAYSPQARGRSERMFATLQDRLIKELAKAGIGDIDAANAFIRDVYLPAHNARFARPAALAEKAFVVADPALLAEALCVEEERVVARDNTVTYGRRTLQLPAKPARAHYVKARVKVREYPDGSLAVFHGPRRLACYTAQGVEIAVVPTTASVTPCSPPSRTLRAASGGGPGGPSLTVAARGVTEQRQVGTKKRSSGRTKKLTRKKAAEAA
;
A
#
# COMPACT_ATOMS: atom_id res chain seq x y z
N MET A 1 -24.13 -12.05 -47.65
CA MET A 1 -25.29 -11.46 -46.93
C MET A 1 -24.97 -11.43 -45.43
N ASN A 2 -25.12 -10.28 -44.77
CA ASN A 2 -24.83 -10.16 -43.32
C ASN A 2 -25.87 -10.96 -42.52
N ARG A 3 -25.46 -11.88 -41.64
CA ARG A 3 -26.33 -12.70 -40.79
C ARG A 3 -27.41 -11.89 -40.07
N ALA A 4 -27.13 -10.67 -39.66
CA ALA A 4 -28.09 -9.77 -39.03
C ALA A 4 -29.20 -9.33 -39.99
N ALA A 5 -28.87 -9.00 -41.23
CA ALA A 5 -29.86 -8.63 -42.25
C ALA A 5 -30.77 -9.82 -42.60
N TRP A 6 -30.22 -11.02 -42.76
CA TRP A 6 -31.00 -12.25 -43.01
C TRP A 6 -31.95 -12.57 -41.88
N LEU A 7 -31.52 -12.46 -40.62
CA LEU A 7 -32.39 -12.67 -39.46
C LEU A 7 -33.51 -11.61 -39.38
N GLN A 8 -33.24 -10.38 -39.79
CA GLN A 8 -34.24 -9.31 -39.83
C GLN A 8 -35.28 -9.59 -40.90
N ASP A 9 -34.91 -9.97 -42.12
CA ASP A 9 -35.84 -10.34 -43.18
C ASP A 9 -36.74 -11.47 -42.75
N ARG A 10 -36.20 -12.49 -42.10
CA ARG A 10 -37.02 -13.63 -41.57
C ARG A 10 -38.03 -13.15 -40.51
N ARG A 11 -37.64 -12.25 -39.64
CA ARG A 11 -38.52 -11.67 -38.62
C ARG A 11 -39.66 -10.82 -39.27
N MET A 12 -39.33 -10.06 -40.28
CA MET A 12 -40.28 -9.25 -41.01
C MET A 12 -41.27 -10.13 -41.78
N GLN A 13 -40.82 -11.18 -42.45
CA GLN A 13 -41.70 -12.17 -43.11
C GLN A 13 -42.64 -12.82 -42.11
N LYS A 14 -42.12 -13.33 -40.98
CA LYS A 14 -42.93 -13.96 -39.94
C LYS A 14 -43.95 -12.97 -39.34
N PHE A 15 -43.57 -11.70 -39.16
CA PHE A 15 -44.51 -10.70 -38.69
C PHE A 15 -45.65 -10.45 -39.66
N ARG A 16 -45.39 -10.35 -40.96
CA ARG A 16 -46.41 -10.18 -42.00
C ARG A 16 -47.36 -11.37 -42.07
N ASP A 17 -46.87 -12.57 -41.99
CA ASP A 17 -47.66 -13.79 -41.99
C ASP A 17 -48.61 -13.83 -40.78
N VAL A 18 -48.13 -13.54 -39.60
CA VAL A 18 -48.94 -13.48 -38.36
C VAL A 18 -49.92 -12.31 -38.40
N LEU A 19 -49.54 -11.14 -38.95
CA LEU A 19 -50.39 -10.01 -39.12
C LEU A 19 -51.57 -10.31 -40.04
N SER A 20 -51.33 -10.94 -41.23
CA SER A 20 -52.36 -11.32 -42.18
C SER A 20 -53.35 -12.33 -41.56
N ARG A 21 -52.92 -13.23 -40.75
CA ARG A 21 -53.78 -14.20 -40.05
C ARG A 21 -54.62 -13.52 -38.95
N TRP A 22 -54.04 -12.53 -38.26
CA TRP A 22 -54.76 -11.69 -37.30
C TRP A 22 -55.86 -10.85 -38.02
N GLU A 23 -55.53 -10.24 -39.15
CA GLU A 23 -56.47 -9.48 -39.98
C GLU A 23 -57.62 -10.35 -40.52
N ALA A 24 -57.33 -11.58 -40.85
CA ALA A 24 -58.32 -12.58 -41.26
C ALA A 24 -59.19 -13.09 -40.09
N GLY A 25 -58.91 -12.69 -38.84
CA GLY A 25 -59.67 -13.14 -37.66
C GLY A 25 -59.28 -14.51 -37.16
N GLU A 26 -58.21 -15.14 -37.71
CA GLU A 26 -57.75 -16.47 -37.31
C GLU A 26 -57.00 -16.46 -35.97
N LEU A 27 -56.45 -15.33 -35.58
CA LEU A 27 -55.69 -15.16 -34.36
C LEU A 27 -56.18 -13.96 -33.53
N SER A 28 -56.27 -14.13 -32.25
CA SER A 28 -56.38 -13.02 -31.32
C SER A 28 -55.09 -12.24 -31.24
N MET A 29 -55.14 -10.99 -30.72
CA MET A 29 -53.96 -10.15 -30.55
C MET A 29 -52.95 -10.73 -29.56
N LEU A 30 -53.43 -11.48 -28.58
CA LEU A 30 -52.59 -12.21 -27.62
C LEU A 30 -51.83 -13.35 -28.31
N GLU A 31 -52.54 -14.21 -29.08
CA GLU A 31 -51.93 -15.34 -29.80
C GLU A 31 -50.96 -14.87 -30.87
N ALA A 32 -51.26 -13.76 -31.57
CA ALA A 32 -50.33 -13.14 -32.51
C ALA A 32 -49.02 -12.67 -31.82
N GLY A 33 -49.16 -12.08 -30.64
CA GLY A 33 -48.01 -11.70 -29.81
C GLY A 33 -47.17 -12.93 -29.39
N GLU A 34 -47.81 -13.99 -28.90
CA GLU A 34 -47.13 -15.24 -28.46
C GLU A 34 -46.38 -15.91 -29.61
N LEU A 35 -47.02 -16.03 -30.79
CA LEU A 35 -46.39 -16.58 -31.98
C LEU A 35 -45.13 -15.84 -32.42
N LEU A 36 -45.08 -14.54 -32.16
CA LEU A 36 -43.92 -13.67 -32.45
C LEU A 36 -42.93 -13.55 -31.29
N GLY A 37 -43.26 -14.11 -30.13
CA GLY A 37 -42.47 -14.01 -28.92
C GLY A 37 -42.41 -12.57 -28.35
N MET A 38 -43.52 -11.84 -28.45
CA MET A 38 -43.64 -10.46 -27.95
C MET A 38 -44.98 -10.26 -27.21
N SER A 39 -45.07 -9.23 -26.41
CA SER A 39 -46.30 -8.87 -25.71
C SER A 39 -47.34 -8.29 -26.69
N GLU A 40 -48.68 -8.41 -26.38
CA GLU A 40 -49.76 -7.80 -27.12
C GLU A 40 -49.52 -6.31 -27.41
N ARG A 41 -49.08 -5.54 -26.40
CA ARG A 41 -48.71 -4.12 -26.53
C ARG A 41 -47.61 -3.90 -27.57
N GLN A 42 -46.65 -4.82 -27.62
CA GLN A 42 -45.56 -4.73 -28.57
C GLN A 42 -46.00 -5.10 -29.98
N PHE A 43 -46.86 -6.10 -30.12
CA PHE A 43 -47.47 -6.46 -31.40
C PHE A 43 -48.28 -5.27 -31.97
N ARG A 44 -49.16 -4.62 -31.18
CA ARG A 44 -49.92 -3.42 -31.55
C ARG A 44 -48.98 -2.31 -32.07
N ARG A 45 -47.91 -2.02 -31.34
CA ARG A 45 -46.93 -1.02 -31.78
C ARG A 45 -46.23 -1.35 -33.09
N TYR A 46 -45.99 -2.63 -33.34
CA TYR A 46 -45.36 -3.08 -34.60
C TYR A 46 -46.38 -3.03 -35.75
N ARG A 47 -47.64 -3.38 -35.51
CA ARG A 47 -48.75 -3.23 -36.47
C ARG A 47 -48.89 -1.77 -36.88
N ASP A 48 -49.09 -0.86 -35.91
CA ASP A 48 -49.28 0.58 -36.15
C ASP A 48 -48.12 1.14 -36.99
N ARG A 49 -46.88 0.75 -36.69
CA ARG A 49 -45.69 1.14 -37.47
C ARG A 49 -45.62 0.52 -38.85
N TYR A 50 -46.20 -0.65 -39.04
CA TYR A 50 -46.28 -1.26 -40.36
C TYR A 50 -47.38 -0.60 -41.19
N GLU A 51 -48.47 -0.22 -40.60
CA GLU A 51 -49.56 0.57 -41.23
C GLU A 51 -49.04 1.94 -41.66
N GLU A 52 -48.22 2.61 -40.85
CA GLU A 52 -47.67 3.94 -41.15
C GLU A 52 -46.53 3.90 -42.20
N ASP A 53 -45.55 3.05 -42.01
CA ASP A 53 -44.25 3.08 -42.74
C ASP A 53 -44.04 1.83 -43.64
N GLY A 54 -44.99 0.90 -43.66
CA GLY A 54 -44.84 -0.37 -44.39
C GLY A 54 -43.74 -1.24 -43.84
N LEU A 55 -42.97 -1.91 -44.71
CA LEU A 55 -41.84 -2.74 -44.34
C LEU A 55 -40.73 -1.96 -43.61
N ALA A 56 -40.58 -0.69 -43.89
CA ALA A 56 -39.61 0.16 -43.23
C ALA A 56 -39.91 0.34 -41.73
N GLY A 57 -41.20 0.33 -41.33
CA GLY A 57 -41.64 0.38 -39.94
C GLY A 57 -41.25 -0.83 -39.11
N LEU A 58 -41.04 -2.00 -39.75
CA LEU A 58 -40.57 -3.23 -39.10
C LEU A 58 -39.07 -3.32 -38.93
N VAL A 59 -38.30 -2.47 -39.59
CA VAL A 59 -36.82 -2.47 -39.49
C VAL A 59 -36.41 -2.07 -38.06
N ASP A 60 -35.51 -2.83 -37.48
CA ASP A 60 -34.92 -2.46 -36.20
C ASP A 60 -34.10 -1.18 -36.38
N ARG A 61 -34.60 -0.06 -35.87
CA ARG A 61 -33.98 1.28 -35.96
C ARG A 61 -32.61 1.37 -35.29
N ARG A 62 -32.17 0.29 -34.61
CA ARG A 62 -30.82 0.20 -34.01
C ARG A 62 -29.80 -0.38 -35.00
N VAL A 63 -30.26 -1.11 -36.03
CA VAL A 63 -29.38 -1.68 -37.05
C VAL A 63 -28.77 -0.54 -37.89
N GLY A 64 -27.44 -0.55 -37.99
CA GLY A 64 -26.69 0.49 -38.71
C GLY A 64 -26.38 1.76 -37.92
N LYS A 65 -26.95 1.95 -36.71
CA LYS A 65 -26.55 3.04 -35.84
C LYS A 65 -25.30 2.69 -35.07
N PRO A 66 -24.24 3.52 -35.10
CA PRO A 66 -23.06 3.27 -34.27
C PRO A 66 -23.43 3.31 -32.79
N SER A 67 -22.91 2.36 -32.02
CA SER A 67 -23.09 2.35 -30.55
C SER A 67 -22.62 3.68 -29.96
N PRO A 68 -23.29 4.25 -28.95
CA PRO A 68 -22.77 5.41 -28.20
C PRO A 68 -21.36 5.17 -27.61
N LYS A 69 -20.98 3.90 -27.47
CA LYS A 69 -19.65 3.47 -27.01
C LYS A 69 -18.69 3.16 -28.17
N TRP A 70 -19.07 3.51 -29.41
CA TRP A 70 -18.21 3.29 -30.56
C TRP A 70 -16.94 4.16 -30.45
N VAL A 71 -15.80 3.55 -30.80
CA VAL A 71 -14.49 4.21 -30.78
C VAL A 71 -14.12 4.51 -32.23
N PRO A 72 -13.82 5.77 -32.59
CA PRO A 72 -13.32 6.12 -33.91
C PRO A 72 -12.02 5.37 -34.25
N ALA A 73 -11.84 4.98 -35.51
CA ALA A 73 -10.64 4.26 -35.96
C ALA A 73 -9.36 5.03 -35.61
N ALA A 74 -9.34 6.35 -35.87
CA ALA A 74 -8.19 7.21 -35.56
C ALA A 74 -7.82 7.19 -34.04
N ALA A 75 -8.81 7.12 -33.15
CA ALA A 75 -8.54 7.02 -31.72
C ALA A 75 -8.00 5.64 -31.32
N ALA A 76 -8.42 4.59 -32.02
CA ALA A 76 -7.91 3.24 -31.81
C ALA A 76 -6.45 3.12 -32.31
N GLU A 77 -6.16 3.67 -33.47
CA GLU A 77 -4.82 3.70 -34.07
C GLU A 77 -3.85 4.48 -33.17
N LEU A 78 -4.21 5.68 -32.76
CA LEU A 78 -3.41 6.49 -31.82
C LEU A 78 -3.10 5.74 -30.55
N MET A 79 -4.08 5.05 -29.96
CA MET A 79 -3.89 4.26 -28.73
C MET A 79 -2.90 3.10 -28.96
N LEU A 80 -2.98 2.40 -30.10
CA LEU A 80 -2.07 1.30 -30.44
C LEU A 80 -0.66 1.82 -30.71
N GLU A 81 -0.52 2.93 -31.40
CA GLU A 81 0.76 3.58 -31.69
C GLU A 81 1.45 4.05 -30.39
N LEU A 82 0.73 4.73 -29.52
CA LEU A 82 1.25 5.14 -28.19
C LEU A 82 1.74 3.95 -27.38
N TYR A 83 0.96 2.85 -27.36
CA TYR A 83 1.37 1.66 -26.61
C TYR A 83 2.59 0.97 -27.25
N GLY A 84 2.63 0.85 -28.58
CA GLY A 84 3.74 0.22 -29.31
C GLY A 84 5.06 0.99 -29.21
N GLY A 85 4.98 2.33 -29.08
CA GLY A 85 6.11 3.24 -28.94
C GLY A 85 6.43 3.58 -27.48
N MET A 86 5.91 4.72 -27.02
CA MET A 86 6.26 5.34 -25.74
C MET A 86 5.94 4.47 -24.52
N TYR A 87 4.84 3.69 -24.56
CA TYR A 87 4.36 2.89 -23.42
C TYR A 87 4.56 1.39 -23.58
N ARG A 88 5.50 0.98 -24.43
CA ARG A 88 5.79 -0.44 -24.66
C ARG A 88 6.18 -1.14 -23.38
N GLY A 89 5.53 -2.29 -23.11
CA GLY A 89 5.78 -3.10 -21.92
C GLY A 89 5.15 -2.57 -20.62
N TRP A 90 4.38 -1.48 -20.69
CA TRP A 90 3.62 -1.02 -19.55
C TRP A 90 2.46 -1.95 -19.22
N ASN A 91 2.12 -2.07 -17.94
CA ASN A 91 0.88 -2.69 -17.52
C ASN A 91 -0.30 -1.93 -18.14
N VAL A 92 -1.25 -2.66 -18.75
CA VAL A 92 -2.40 -2.05 -19.46
C VAL A 92 -3.19 -1.09 -18.57
N LYS A 93 -3.30 -1.38 -17.26
CA LYS A 93 -4.01 -0.48 -16.34
C LYS A 93 -3.23 0.81 -16.10
N HIS A 94 -1.92 0.71 -15.96
CA HIS A 94 -1.03 1.87 -15.81
C HIS A 94 -1.04 2.71 -17.10
N PHE A 95 -0.91 2.07 -18.26
CA PHE A 95 -1.03 2.74 -19.57
C PHE A 95 -2.37 3.47 -19.72
N HIS A 96 -3.49 2.83 -19.40
CA HIS A 96 -4.81 3.43 -19.50
C HIS A 96 -4.94 4.71 -18.64
N GLU A 97 -4.31 4.76 -17.49
CA GLU A 97 -4.30 5.94 -16.63
C GLU A 97 -3.62 7.13 -17.31
N TYR A 98 -2.46 6.87 -17.89
CA TYR A 98 -1.72 7.88 -18.66
C TYR A 98 -2.45 8.27 -19.94
N LEU A 99 -3.06 7.30 -20.61
CA LEU A 99 -3.85 7.54 -21.81
C LEU A 99 -5.02 8.49 -21.55
N VAL A 100 -5.69 8.36 -20.41
CA VAL A 100 -6.76 9.27 -19.99
C VAL A 100 -6.21 10.63 -19.56
N ARG A 101 -5.15 10.64 -18.74
CA ARG A 101 -4.60 11.85 -18.15
C ARG A 101 -3.85 12.73 -19.17
N ASP A 102 -2.95 12.12 -19.95
CA ASP A 102 -2.00 12.83 -20.80
C ASP A 102 -2.53 13.00 -22.24
N HIS A 103 -3.39 12.08 -22.71
CA HIS A 103 -3.89 12.05 -24.08
C HIS A 103 -5.40 12.26 -24.21
N GLY A 104 -6.10 12.56 -23.10
CA GLY A 104 -7.53 12.86 -23.11
C GLY A 104 -8.44 11.73 -23.61
N PHE A 105 -7.98 10.47 -23.54
CA PHE A 105 -8.70 9.31 -24.03
C PHE A 105 -9.93 9.00 -23.17
N ARG A 106 -11.12 8.89 -23.79
CA ARG A 106 -12.41 8.81 -23.08
C ARG A 106 -12.93 7.38 -22.88
N TRP A 107 -12.38 6.40 -23.57
CA TRP A 107 -12.90 5.03 -23.54
C TRP A 107 -12.30 4.19 -22.44
N GLY A 108 -13.09 3.20 -21.97
CA GLY A 108 -12.77 2.47 -20.76
C GLY A 108 -11.63 1.45 -20.89
N TYR A 109 -11.03 1.12 -19.76
CA TYR A 109 -9.95 0.16 -19.62
C TYR A 109 -10.21 -1.20 -20.30
N THR A 110 -11.44 -1.74 -20.18
CA THR A 110 -11.77 -3.05 -20.77
C THR A 110 -11.65 -3.04 -22.28
N TRP A 111 -12.06 -1.94 -22.93
CA TRP A 111 -11.93 -1.77 -24.37
C TRP A 111 -10.45 -1.71 -24.77
N VAL A 112 -9.66 -0.86 -24.13
CA VAL A 112 -8.20 -0.73 -24.38
C VAL A 112 -7.51 -2.09 -24.22
N LYS A 113 -7.78 -2.80 -23.12
CA LYS A 113 -7.24 -4.14 -22.87
C LYS A 113 -7.59 -5.11 -24.01
N THR A 114 -8.83 -5.11 -24.47
CA THR A 114 -9.28 -6.01 -25.55
C THR A 114 -8.55 -5.69 -26.84
N GLN A 115 -8.42 -4.41 -27.20
CA GLN A 115 -7.71 -4.01 -28.42
C GLN A 115 -6.22 -4.40 -28.39
N LEU A 116 -5.53 -4.16 -27.27
CA LEU A 116 -4.12 -4.55 -27.10
C LEU A 116 -3.91 -6.06 -27.20
N HIS A 117 -4.84 -6.88 -26.67
CA HIS A 117 -4.80 -8.34 -26.85
C HIS A 117 -5.08 -8.75 -28.29
N THR A 118 -6.04 -8.11 -28.97
CA THR A 118 -6.36 -8.39 -30.38
C THR A 118 -5.20 -8.04 -31.30
N ALA A 119 -4.51 -6.94 -31.01
CA ALA A 119 -3.31 -6.50 -31.74
C ALA A 119 -2.04 -7.32 -31.39
N GLY A 120 -2.11 -8.28 -30.47
CA GLY A 120 -0.96 -9.09 -30.06
C GLY A 120 0.12 -8.32 -29.26
N LEU A 121 -0.18 -7.11 -28.83
CA LEU A 121 0.78 -6.25 -28.09
C LEU A 121 0.89 -6.63 -26.62
N VAL A 122 -0.09 -7.36 -26.08
CA VAL A 122 -0.13 -7.83 -24.69
C VAL A 122 -0.60 -9.27 -24.62
N GLU A 123 0.15 -10.10 -23.91
CA GLU A 123 -0.23 -11.48 -23.68
C GLU A 123 -1.32 -11.60 -22.60
N ARG A 124 -2.13 -12.65 -22.73
CA ARG A 124 -3.10 -12.99 -21.68
C ARG A 124 -2.39 -13.60 -20.48
N ALA A 125 -2.63 -13.04 -19.31
CA ALA A 125 -2.09 -13.61 -18.07
C ALA A 125 -2.54 -15.07 -17.90
N LYS A 126 -1.60 -15.95 -17.55
CA LYS A 126 -1.87 -17.34 -17.19
C LYS A 126 -2.87 -17.40 -16.02
N ARG A 127 -3.78 -18.39 -16.05
CA ARG A 127 -4.70 -18.60 -14.92
C ARG A 127 -3.90 -18.87 -13.65
N ARG A 128 -4.22 -18.14 -12.59
CA ARG A 128 -3.60 -18.36 -11.27
C ARG A 128 -4.13 -19.67 -10.69
N GLY A 129 -3.26 -20.42 -10.00
CA GLY A 129 -3.63 -21.61 -9.23
C GLY A 129 -4.56 -21.32 -8.05
N ALA A 130 -4.83 -22.34 -7.24
CA ALA A 130 -5.74 -22.26 -6.11
C ALA A 130 -5.48 -21.09 -5.17
N HIS A 131 -6.55 -20.54 -4.62
CA HIS A 131 -6.50 -19.37 -3.73
C HIS A 131 -5.76 -19.73 -2.43
N ARG A 132 -4.65 -19.06 -2.13
CA ARG A 132 -3.97 -19.18 -0.84
C ARG A 132 -4.72 -18.38 0.22
N ARG A 133 -4.75 -18.90 1.46
CA ARG A 133 -5.34 -18.20 2.61
C ARG A 133 -4.61 -16.86 2.82
N LYS A 134 -5.37 -15.76 2.90
CA LYS A 134 -4.82 -14.42 3.17
C LYS A 134 -4.68 -14.26 4.68
N ARG A 135 -3.54 -13.72 5.14
CA ARG A 135 -3.40 -13.24 6.51
C ARG A 135 -4.30 -12.00 6.70
N GLU A 136 -5.02 -11.95 7.80
CA GLU A 136 -5.81 -10.77 8.16
C GLU A 136 -4.91 -9.55 8.39
N ARG A 137 -5.45 -8.37 8.15
CA ARG A 137 -4.77 -7.11 8.40
C ARG A 137 -4.90 -6.74 9.87
N LYS A 138 -3.94 -5.97 10.36
CA LYS A 138 -4.13 -5.32 11.67
C LYS A 138 -5.31 -4.35 11.58
N PRO A 139 -6.15 -4.23 12.62
CA PRO A 139 -7.35 -3.40 12.57
C PRO A 139 -7.06 -1.90 12.56
N PHE A 140 -6.01 -1.45 13.27
CA PHE A 140 -5.65 -0.04 13.38
C PHE A 140 -4.40 0.30 12.58
N GLU A 141 -4.36 1.50 12.01
CA GLU A 141 -3.16 2.12 11.46
C GLU A 141 -2.10 2.30 12.56
N GLY A 142 -0.85 1.93 12.28
CA GLY A 142 0.26 2.02 13.24
C GLY A 142 0.39 0.83 14.20
N MET A 143 -0.49 -0.17 14.16
CA MET A 143 -0.28 -1.40 14.95
C MET A 143 0.92 -2.20 14.49
N MET A 144 1.20 -2.21 13.19
CA MET A 144 2.33 -2.93 12.64
C MET A 144 2.78 -2.27 11.34
N LEU A 145 4.04 -1.92 11.29
CA LEU A 145 4.69 -1.52 10.04
C LEU A 145 5.47 -2.70 9.46
N HIS A 146 5.56 -2.74 8.16
CA HIS A 146 6.48 -3.61 7.41
C HIS A 146 7.63 -2.75 6.92
N GLN A 147 8.86 -3.20 7.14
CA GLN A 147 10.03 -2.64 6.47
C GLN A 147 10.74 -3.75 5.70
N ASP A 148 11.13 -3.43 4.47
CA ASP A 148 11.70 -4.41 3.56
C ASP A 148 12.45 -3.68 2.43
N GLY A 149 13.49 -4.30 1.89
CA GLY A 149 14.26 -3.85 0.74
C GLY A 149 13.92 -4.64 -0.52
N SER A 150 14.14 -4.03 -1.68
CA SER A 150 13.98 -4.72 -2.97
C SER A 150 15.07 -4.29 -3.94
N ARG A 151 15.94 -5.25 -4.30
CA ARG A 151 16.99 -5.03 -5.27
C ARG A 151 16.48 -5.18 -6.70
N ALA A 152 16.67 -4.16 -7.52
CA ALA A 152 16.33 -4.19 -8.94
C ALA A 152 17.08 -3.10 -9.74
N ALA A 153 17.00 -3.15 -11.07
CA ALA A 153 17.47 -2.09 -11.94
C ALA A 153 16.44 -0.94 -11.95
N TRP A 154 16.40 -0.17 -10.88
CA TRP A 154 15.43 0.91 -10.68
C TRP A 154 15.66 2.09 -11.62
N LEU A 155 16.92 2.38 -11.98
CA LEU A 155 17.33 3.47 -12.86
C LEU A 155 17.97 2.91 -14.12
N ALA A 156 17.58 3.42 -15.27
CA ALA A 156 18.14 3.01 -16.55
C ALA A 156 19.65 3.34 -16.62
N GLY A 157 20.44 2.38 -17.07
CA GLY A 157 21.90 2.55 -17.23
C GLY A 157 22.69 2.60 -15.94
N ARG A 158 22.06 2.31 -14.79
CA ARG A 158 22.75 2.21 -13.49
C ARG A 158 22.79 0.77 -12.98
N PRO A 159 23.75 0.45 -12.09
CA PRO A 159 23.72 -0.81 -11.35
C PRO A 159 22.40 -1.01 -10.58
N ALA A 160 22.12 -2.25 -10.20
CA ALA A 160 20.97 -2.55 -9.36
C ALA A 160 21.10 -1.83 -8.01
N LEU A 161 20.00 -1.19 -7.58
CA LEU A 161 19.87 -0.46 -6.33
C LEU A 161 18.86 -1.16 -5.44
N ASP A 162 18.90 -0.87 -4.14
CA ASP A 162 17.89 -1.32 -3.19
C ASP A 162 16.87 -0.21 -2.94
N LEU A 163 15.59 -0.52 -3.15
CA LEU A 163 14.47 0.34 -2.74
C LEU A 163 14.04 -0.06 -1.34
N ILE A 164 14.29 0.79 -0.36
CA ILE A 164 13.85 0.58 1.01
C ILE A 164 12.42 1.13 1.16
N VAL A 165 11.53 0.35 1.75
CA VAL A 165 10.12 0.75 1.92
C VAL A 165 9.63 0.45 3.32
N THR A 166 8.99 1.44 3.95
CA THR A 166 8.26 1.26 5.22
C THR A 166 6.76 1.49 4.97
N MET A 167 5.95 0.46 5.23
CA MET A 167 4.53 0.42 4.89
C MET A 167 3.68 -0.04 6.08
N ASP A 168 2.51 0.55 6.27
CA ASP A 168 1.54 0.11 7.27
C ASP A 168 0.78 -1.16 6.85
N ASP A 169 0.60 -2.09 7.77
CA ASP A 169 -0.12 -3.36 7.56
C ASP A 169 -1.62 -3.18 7.35
N ALA A 170 -2.25 -2.30 8.11
CA ALA A 170 -3.68 -2.06 8.06
C ALA A 170 -4.10 -1.40 6.74
N THR A 171 -3.43 -0.32 6.37
CA THR A 171 -3.82 0.56 5.27
C THR A 171 -3.08 0.30 3.97
N SER A 172 -1.90 -0.32 4.02
CA SER A 172 -0.92 -0.36 2.92
C SER A 172 -0.40 1.01 2.49
N THR A 173 -0.53 2.02 3.33
CA THR A 173 0.10 3.33 3.11
C THR A 173 1.61 3.17 3.25
N ILE A 174 2.36 3.69 2.30
CA ILE A 174 3.82 3.76 2.35
C ILE A 174 4.19 5.08 3.02
N TYR A 175 4.92 5.00 4.12
CA TYR A 175 5.36 6.18 4.89
C TYR A 175 6.74 6.68 4.49
N SER A 176 7.61 5.76 4.09
CA SER A 176 8.95 6.08 3.59
C SER A 176 9.31 5.13 2.46
N ALA A 177 9.87 5.66 1.38
CA ALA A 177 10.48 4.89 0.30
C ALA A 177 11.59 5.71 -0.35
N PHE A 178 12.75 5.10 -0.56
CA PHE A 178 13.90 5.72 -1.24
C PHE A 178 14.88 4.66 -1.74
N LEU A 179 15.67 5.03 -2.75
CA LEU A 179 16.72 4.22 -3.32
C LEU A 179 18.04 4.43 -2.58
N VAL A 180 18.77 3.33 -2.40
CA VAL A 180 20.15 3.30 -1.88
C VAL A 180 20.98 2.33 -2.70
N GLU A 181 22.31 2.42 -2.60
CA GLU A 181 23.22 1.47 -3.25
C GLU A 181 23.10 0.07 -2.64
N GLU A 182 22.95 0.01 -1.31
CA GLU A 182 22.86 -1.24 -0.55
C GLU A 182 21.97 -1.04 0.71
N GLU A 183 21.13 -2.05 0.97
CA GLU A 183 20.33 -2.13 2.20
C GLU A 183 21.24 -2.44 3.41
N GLY A 184 20.95 -1.78 4.55
CA GLY A 184 21.68 -2.02 5.79
C GLY A 184 21.14 -1.21 6.96
N THR A 185 21.91 -1.16 8.05
CA THR A 185 21.50 -0.47 9.29
C THR A 185 21.23 1.01 9.07
N ALA A 186 22.06 1.71 8.30
CA ALA A 186 21.92 3.15 8.06
C ALA A 186 20.66 3.47 7.27
N SER A 187 20.39 2.73 6.19
CA SER A 187 19.16 2.90 5.39
C SER A 187 17.92 2.54 6.19
N THR A 188 18.00 1.50 7.03
CA THR A 188 16.93 1.14 7.97
C THR A 188 16.61 2.28 8.94
N PHE A 189 17.63 2.84 9.59
CA PHE A 189 17.44 3.96 10.53
C PHE A 189 16.89 5.22 9.85
N ARG A 190 17.35 5.53 8.63
CA ARG A 190 16.78 6.63 7.84
C ARG A 190 15.28 6.40 7.59
N ALA A 191 14.88 5.23 7.13
CA ALA A 191 13.48 4.91 6.85
C ALA A 191 12.60 4.99 8.11
N LEU A 192 13.10 4.47 9.24
CA LEU A 192 12.40 4.54 10.52
C LEU A 192 12.32 5.98 11.04
N LEU A 193 13.38 6.77 10.90
CA LEU A 193 13.39 8.18 11.31
C LEU A 193 12.35 8.98 10.52
N GLU A 194 12.29 8.82 9.19
CA GLU A 194 11.30 9.46 8.33
C GLU A 194 9.86 9.07 8.77
N ALA A 195 9.60 7.77 8.93
CA ALA A 195 8.27 7.28 9.31
C ALA A 195 7.86 7.69 10.72
N PHE A 196 8.76 7.56 11.71
CA PHE A 196 8.43 7.83 13.12
C PHE A 196 8.33 9.32 13.43
N THR A 197 9.11 10.15 12.75
CA THR A 197 8.99 11.61 12.87
C THR A 197 7.65 12.12 12.35
N ALA A 198 7.19 11.56 11.23
CA ALA A 198 5.95 12.02 10.60
C ALA A 198 4.68 11.46 11.25
N HIS A 199 4.72 10.24 11.79
CA HIS A 199 3.53 9.51 12.22
C HIS A 199 3.56 9.10 13.70
N GLY A 200 4.73 9.01 14.34
CA GLY A 200 4.92 8.49 15.69
C GLY A 200 5.40 7.03 15.70
N LEU A 201 5.57 6.48 16.90
CA LEU A 201 6.03 5.09 17.12
C LEU A 201 4.89 4.11 16.90
N PRO A 202 5.07 3.08 16.06
CA PRO A 202 4.11 1.99 15.91
C PRO A 202 4.21 1.01 17.09
N SER A 203 3.21 0.13 17.25
CA SER A 203 3.29 -0.93 18.25
C SER A 203 4.32 -2.00 17.86
N SER A 204 4.48 -2.30 16.57
CA SER A 204 5.44 -3.31 16.10
C SER A 204 5.99 -3.00 14.71
N LEU A 205 7.21 -3.52 14.46
CA LEU A 205 7.87 -3.52 13.16
C LEU A 205 8.09 -4.98 12.71
N TYR A 206 7.67 -5.30 11.50
CA TYR A 206 7.78 -6.60 10.87
C TYR A 206 8.80 -6.53 9.73
N THR A 207 9.90 -7.29 9.84
CA THR A 207 10.98 -7.32 8.84
C THR A 207 11.32 -8.74 8.45
N ASP A 208 12.16 -8.90 7.45
CA ASP A 208 12.81 -10.18 7.22
C ASP A 208 13.85 -10.48 8.31
N ARG A 209 14.63 -11.55 8.11
CA ARG A 209 15.70 -11.98 9.05
C ARG A 209 17.08 -11.60 8.54
N GLY A 210 17.19 -10.51 7.79
CA GLY A 210 18.47 -9.96 7.36
C GLY A 210 19.42 -9.74 8.54
N SER A 211 20.72 -9.86 8.33
CA SER A 211 21.74 -9.78 9.39
C SER A 211 21.77 -8.45 10.14
N HIS A 212 21.33 -7.37 9.50
CA HIS A 212 21.21 -6.06 10.13
C HIS A 212 19.96 -5.93 11.02
N TYR A 213 18.91 -6.76 10.76
CA TYR A 213 17.71 -6.83 11.58
C TYR A 213 17.85 -7.79 12.76
N PHE A 214 18.33 -9.01 12.50
CA PHE A 214 18.43 -10.04 13.53
C PHE A 214 19.78 -10.79 13.48
N TYR A 215 20.25 -11.17 14.64
CA TYR A 215 21.31 -12.15 14.73
C TYR A 215 20.74 -13.56 14.65
N THR A 216 21.18 -14.34 13.68
CA THR A 216 20.76 -15.73 13.48
C THR A 216 22.02 -16.60 13.55
N PRO A 217 22.20 -17.42 14.61
CA PRO A 217 23.42 -18.23 14.82
C PRO A 217 23.67 -19.23 13.69
N GLU A 218 22.59 -19.84 13.19
CA GLU A 218 22.60 -20.85 12.13
C GLU A 218 21.80 -20.39 10.94
N ALA A 219 22.27 -20.70 9.72
CA ALA A 219 21.52 -20.41 8.51
C ALA A 219 20.11 -21.03 8.59
N ASP A 220 19.09 -20.23 8.31
CA ASP A 220 17.65 -20.60 8.42
C ASP A 220 17.14 -20.97 9.82
N GLY A 221 17.98 -20.86 10.86
CA GLY A 221 17.63 -21.09 12.25
C GLY A 221 16.69 -20.05 12.87
N ALA A 222 16.39 -20.22 14.14
CA ALA A 222 15.67 -19.21 14.92
C ALA A 222 16.56 -18.00 15.18
N VAL A 223 15.96 -16.81 15.24
CA VAL A 223 16.69 -15.59 15.64
C VAL A 223 17.03 -15.66 17.13
N ASP A 224 18.23 -15.19 17.47
CA ASP A 224 18.64 -15.00 18.86
C ASP A 224 18.01 -13.69 19.38
N LYS A 225 17.15 -13.81 20.37
CA LYS A 225 16.43 -12.66 20.98
C LYS A 225 17.25 -11.90 22.01
N ASP A 226 18.32 -12.53 22.52
CA ASP A 226 19.17 -11.95 23.55
C ASP A 226 20.31 -11.14 22.95
N ARG A 227 20.81 -11.57 21.79
CA ARG A 227 21.84 -10.86 21.03
C ARG A 227 21.22 -9.91 20.02
N LEU A 228 21.01 -8.65 20.45
CA LEU A 228 20.42 -7.63 19.60
C LEU A 228 21.41 -7.04 18.61
N THR A 229 20.93 -6.83 17.37
CA THR A 229 21.60 -5.98 16.38
C THR A 229 21.42 -4.50 16.75
N GLN A 230 22.02 -3.59 16.00
CA GLN A 230 21.81 -2.14 16.18
C GLN A 230 20.32 -1.76 16.01
N VAL A 231 19.64 -2.34 15.02
CA VAL A 231 18.22 -2.13 14.78
C VAL A 231 17.39 -2.71 15.94
N GLY A 232 17.67 -3.94 16.36
CA GLY A 232 17.00 -4.55 17.51
C GLY A 232 17.18 -3.75 18.81
N ARG A 233 18.40 -3.21 19.06
CA ARG A 233 18.68 -2.31 20.19
C ARG A 233 17.83 -1.05 20.14
N ALA A 234 17.79 -0.39 18.97
CA ALA A 234 17.04 0.85 18.78
C ALA A 234 15.53 0.65 18.99
N LEU A 235 14.97 -0.37 18.38
CA LEU A 235 13.53 -0.69 18.53
C LEU A 235 13.16 -1.05 19.97
N LYS A 236 14.01 -1.83 20.66
CA LYS A 236 13.82 -2.13 22.08
C LYS A 236 13.85 -0.86 22.94
N HIS A 237 14.78 0.06 22.64
CA HIS A 237 14.87 1.35 23.35
C HIS A 237 13.63 2.21 23.15
N LEU A 238 13.04 2.17 21.95
CA LEU A 238 11.81 2.89 21.58
C LEU A 238 10.51 2.19 22.03
N GLY A 239 10.61 0.97 22.60
CA GLY A 239 9.44 0.20 22.99
C GLY A 239 8.63 -0.39 21.82
N VAL A 240 9.24 -0.49 20.63
CA VAL A 240 8.61 -1.07 19.44
C VAL A 240 8.95 -2.55 19.36
N GLU A 241 7.92 -3.42 19.29
CA GLU A 241 8.12 -4.86 19.13
C GLU A 241 8.71 -5.18 17.76
N HIS A 242 9.85 -5.89 17.72
CA HIS A 242 10.49 -6.31 16.48
C HIS A 242 10.13 -7.76 16.13
N ILE A 243 9.41 -7.97 15.03
CA ILE A 243 8.83 -9.27 14.66
C ILE A 243 9.56 -9.81 13.42
N PRO A 244 10.25 -10.97 13.53
CA PRO A 244 10.91 -11.61 12.39
C PRO A 244 9.93 -12.39 11.50
N ALA A 245 10.11 -12.33 10.18
CA ALA A 245 9.36 -13.12 9.23
C ALA A 245 9.98 -14.51 9.04
N TYR A 246 9.26 -15.56 9.46
CA TYR A 246 9.70 -16.96 9.31
C TYR A 246 9.17 -17.66 8.06
N SER A 247 8.30 -17.05 7.28
CA SER A 247 7.76 -17.68 6.08
C SER A 247 7.50 -16.69 4.95
N PRO A 248 7.67 -17.10 3.68
CA PRO A 248 7.31 -16.28 2.52
C PRO A 248 5.85 -15.83 2.53
N GLN A 249 4.94 -16.70 3.02
CA GLN A 249 3.51 -16.37 3.10
C GLN A 249 3.22 -15.19 4.03
N ALA A 250 4.04 -15.01 5.05
CA ALA A 250 3.94 -13.88 5.97
C ALA A 250 4.33 -12.56 5.31
N ARG A 251 5.19 -12.59 4.28
CA ARG A 251 5.66 -11.44 3.50
C ARG A 251 4.78 -11.10 2.28
N GLY A 252 3.72 -11.82 2.00
CA GLY A 252 2.91 -11.68 0.79
C GLY A 252 2.28 -10.29 0.56
N ARG A 253 2.35 -9.36 1.53
CA ARG A 253 1.97 -7.95 1.36
C ARG A 253 3.12 -7.12 0.80
N SER A 254 4.31 -7.23 1.39
CA SER A 254 5.53 -6.58 0.89
C SER A 254 5.84 -7.05 -0.53
N GLU A 255 5.78 -8.35 -0.80
CA GLU A 255 5.97 -8.92 -2.15
C GLU A 255 5.02 -8.30 -3.19
N ARG A 256 3.73 -8.17 -2.84
CA ARG A 256 2.75 -7.56 -3.76
C ARG A 256 3.00 -6.07 -3.95
N MET A 257 3.38 -5.37 -2.90
CA MET A 257 3.75 -3.96 -2.97
C MET A 257 4.96 -3.79 -3.89
N PHE A 258 6.03 -4.55 -3.68
CA PHE A 258 7.22 -4.49 -4.54
C PHE A 258 6.93 -4.87 -5.99
N ALA A 259 6.11 -5.88 -6.24
CA ALA A 259 5.67 -6.20 -7.59
C ALA A 259 4.94 -5.01 -8.26
N THR A 260 4.18 -4.23 -7.49
CA THR A 260 3.52 -3.01 -7.99
C THR A 260 4.53 -1.88 -8.21
N LEU A 261 5.47 -1.68 -7.29
CA LEU A 261 6.51 -0.65 -7.41
C LEU A 261 7.45 -0.95 -8.58
N GLN A 262 7.94 -2.17 -8.71
CA GLN A 262 8.77 -2.59 -9.84
C GLN A 262 8.07 -2.44 -11.20
N ASP A 263 6.76 -2.76 -11.26
CA ASP A 263 5.99 -2.58 -12.49
C ASP A 263 5.77 -1.10 -12.84
N ARG A 264 5.64 -0.19 -11.86
CA ARG A 264 5.25 1.21 -12.09
C ARG A 264 6.38 2.21 -11.92
N LEU A 265 7.08 2.20 -10.78
CA LEU A 265 8.06 3.23 -10.44
C LEU A 265 9.21 3.29 -11.45
N ILE A 266 9.74 2.14 -11.88
CA ILE A 266 10.80 2.07 -12.89
C ILE A 266 10.39 2.81 -14.17
N LYS A 267 9.16 2.61 -14.62
CA LYS A 267 8.63 3.21 -15.83
C LYS A 267 8.35 4.71 -15.68
N GLU A 268 7.92 5.12 -14.49
CA GLU A 268 7.69 6.53 -14.20
C GLU A 268 8.99 7.32 -14.07
N LEU A 269 10.02 6.74 -13.43
CA LEU A 269 11.37 7.32 -13.38
C LEU A 269 11.97 7.46 -14.80
N ALA A 270 11.84 6.40 -15.62
CA ALA A 270 12.32 6.43 -16.99
C ALA A 270 11.57 7.48 -17.85
N LYS A 271 10.23 7.59 -17.71
CA LYS A 271 9.42 8.60 -18.39
C LYS A 271 9.80 10.02 -17.96
N ALA A 272 10.15 10.21 -16.69
CA ALA A 272 10.60 11.49 -16.15
C ALA A 272 12.07 11.83 -16.53
N GLY A 273 12.79 10.90 -17.20
CA GLY A 273 14.19 11.10 -17.58
C GLY A 273 15.16 11.11 -16.38
N ILE A 274 14.79 10.51 -15.26
CA ILE A 274 15.57 10.54 -14.02
C ILE A 274 16.58 9.41 -14.04
N GLY A 275 17.89 9.76 -13.91
CA GLY A 275 19.02 8.81 -13.98
C GLY A 275 19.96 8.84 -12.77
N ASP A 276 19.69 9.66 -11.74
CA ASP A 276 20.49 9.69 -10.52
C ASP A 276 19.64 9.40 -9.26
N ILE A 277 20.31 8.98 -8.17
CA ILE A 277 19.64 8.53 -6.94
C ILE A 277 18.96 9.69 -6.22
N ASP A 278 19.58 10.85 -6.16
CA ASP A 278 19.04 11.97 -5.39
C ASP A 278 17.80 12.55 -6.04
N ALA A 279 17.83 12.76 -7.37
CA ALA A 279 16.65 13.18 -8.13
C ALA A 279 15.55 12.11 -8.07
N ALA A 280 15.89 10.82 -8.12
CA ALA A 280 14.93 9.73 -7.97
C ALA A 280 14.28 9.74 -6.58
N ASN A 281 15.06 9.94 -5.52
CA ASN A 281 14.54 10.01 -4.16
C ASN A 281 13.63 11.23 -3.96
N ALA A 282 13.97 12.37 -4.54
CA ALA A 282 13.10 13.55 -4.53
C ALA A 282 11.78 13.27 -5.27
N PHE A 283 11.85 12.69 -6.47
CA PHE A 283 10.66 12.29 -7.24
C PHE A 283 9.79 11.28 -6.50
N ILE A 284 10.41 10.26 -5.88
CA ILE A 284 9.67 9.25 -5.10
C ILE A 284 8.91 9.92 -3.97
N ARG A 285 9.57 10.78 -3.18
CA ARG A 285 8.97 11.46 -2.04
C ARG A 285 7.86 12.43 -2.44
N ASP A 286 8.13 13.29 -3.42
CA ASP A 286 7.30 14.47 -3.67
C ASP A 286 6.18 14.21 -4.70
N VAL A 287 6.38 13.22 -5.59
CA VAL A 287 5.46 12.95 -6.70
C VAL A 287 4.88 11.55 -6.62
N TYR A 288 5.75 10.53 -6.57
CA TYR A 288 5.29 9.15 -6.71
C TYR A 288 4.53 8.63 -5.49
N LEU A 289 5.06 8.79 -4.27
CA LEU A 289 4.43 8.28 -3.06
C LEU A 289 3.04 8.87 -2.80
N PRO A 290 2.81 10.20 -2.92
CA PRO A 290 1.47 10.75 -2.77
C PRO A 290 0.47 10.13 -3.77
N ALA A 291 0.85 10.02 -5.04
CA ALA A 291 0.01 9.42 -6.07
C ALA A 291 -0.22 7.91 -5.84
N HIS A 292 0.82 7.18 -5.41
CA HIS A 292 0.73 5.77 -5.07
C HIS A 292 -0.22 5.52 -3.90
N ASN A 293 -0.04 6.24 -2.81
CA ASN A 293 -0.88 6.11 -1.62
C ASN A 293 -2.33 6.48 -1.90
N ALA A 294 -2.60 7.58 -2.59
CA ALA A 294 -3.96 7.96 -2.99
C ALA A 294 -4.67 6.85 -3.79
N ARG A 295 -3.91 6.04 -4.53
CA ARG A 295 -4.45 4.99 -5.38
C ARG A 295 -4.58 3.63 -4.71
N PHE A 296 -3.59 3.23 -3.92
CA PHE A 296 -3.45 1.85 -3.41
C PHE A 296 -3.68 1.71 -1.92
N ALA A 297 -3.60 2.79 -1.16
CA ALA A 297 -3.95 2.78 0.24
C ALA A 297 -5.45 2.50 0.44
N ARG A 298 -5.78 2.00 1.61
CA ARG A 298 -7.14 1.62 2.03
C ARG A 298 -7.41 2.19 3.40
N PRO A 299 -8.66 2.46 3.76
CA PRO A 299 -8.99 2.74 5.14
C PRO A 299 -8.66 1.52 6.02
N ALA A 300 -8.20 1.78 7.25
CA ALA A 300 -8.10 0.77 8.29
C ALA A 300 -9.49 0.24 8.66
N ALA A 301 -9.55 -0.93 9.32
CA ALA A 301 -10.82 -1.49 9.77
C ALA A 301 -11.47 -0.65 10.87
N LEU A 302 -10.62 -0.02 11.71
CA LEU A 302 -11.01 0.88 12.80
C LEU A 302 -10.33 2.23 12.57
N ALA A 303 -11.02 3.32 12.92
CA ALA A 303 -10.59 4.68 12.60
C ALA A 303 -9.47 5.20 13.50
N GLU A 304 -9.33 4.65 14.70
CA GLU A 304 -8.31 5.02 15.66
C GLU A 304 -6.93 4.61 15.16
N LYS A 305 -5.90 5.35 15.59
CA LYS A 305 -4.50 5.08 15.28
C LYS A 305 -3.78 4.56 16.50
N ALA A 306 -2.91 3.58 16.28
CA ALA A 306 -2.08 2.98 17.34
C ALA A 306 -0.71 3.66 17.48
N PHE A 307 -0.45 4.72 16.75
CA PHE A 307 0.79 5.48 16.86
C PHE A 307 0.87 6.24 18.18
N VAL A 308 2.05 6.22 18.78
CA VAL A 308 2.38 7.04 19.96
C VAL A 308 3.30 8.17 19.52
N VAL A 309 3.02 9.39 19.98
CA VAL A 309 3.86 10.55 19.67
C VAL A 309 5.31 10.29 20.09
N ALA A 310 6.24 10.50 19.17
CA ALA A 310 7.67 10.33 19.42
C ALA A 310 8.34 11.66 19.75
N ASP A 311 9.18 11.66 20.79
CA ASP A 311 10.08 12.77 21.03
C ASP A 311 11.22 12.73 19.99
N PRO A 312 11.44 13.81 19.21
CA PRO A 312 12.54 13.86 18.24
C PRO A 312 13.92 13.62 18.86
N ALA A 313 14.14 14.07 20.10
CA ALA A 313 15.39 13.82 20.81
C ALA A 313 15.59 12.32 21.11
N LEU A 314 14.52 11.64 21.54
CA LEU A 314 14.53 10.19 21.76
C LEU A 314 14.76 9.41 20.46
N LEU A 315 14.16 9.85 19.35
CA LEU A 315 14.37 9.23 18.03
C LEU A 315 15.84 9.35 17.60
N ALA A 316 16.41 10.54 17.69
CA ALA A 316 17.83 10.78 17.36
C ALA A 316 18.75 9.95 18.25
N GLU A 317 18.43 9.80 19.52
CA GLU A 317 19.22 9.02 20.48
C GLU A 317 19.14 7.51 20.22
N ALA A 318 17.99 7.01 19.80
CA ALA A 318 17.75 5.58 19.56
C ALA A 318 18.22 5.13 18.18
N LEU A 319 17.89 5.89 17.12
CA LEU A 319 18.12 5.52 15.72
C LEU A 319 19.51 5.95 15.25
N CYS A 320 20.54 5.49 15.95
CA CYS A 320 21.96 5.65 15.62
C CYS A 320 22.70 4.34 15.78
N VAL A 321 23.84 4.19 15.10
CA VAL A 321 24.77 3.09 15.37
C VAL A 321 25.58 3.45 16.60
N GLU A 322 25.57 2.59 17.62
CA GLU A 322 26.26 2.81 18.88
C GLU A 322 27.33 1.76 19.07
N GLU A 323 28.58 2.18 19.23
CA GLU A 323 29.71 1.28 19.50
C GLU A 323 30.55 1.76 20.69
N GLU A 324 30.97 0.80 21.53
CA GLU A 324 31.87 1.09 22.59
C GLU A 324 33.35 1.13 22.07
N ARG A 325 34.09 2.13 22.51
CA ARG A 325 35.51 2.34 22.20
C ARG A 325 36.26 2.71 23.48
N VAL A 326 37.54 2.41 23.47
CA VAL A 326 38.48 2.83 24.54
C VAL A 326 39.28 4.02 24.06
N VAL A 327 39.35 5.04 24.86
CA VAL A 327 40.10 6.28 24.55
C VAL A 327 41.60 5.98 24.60
N ALA A 328 42.33 6.34 23.55
CA ALA A 328 43.77 6.15 23.41
C ALA A 328 44.60 7.12 24.31
N ARG A 329 45.90 6.94 24.36
CA ARG A 329 46.81 7.73 25.23
C ARG A 329 46.86 9.22 24.87
N ASP A 330 46.63 9.56 23.62
CA ASP A 330 46.57 10.89 23.05
C ASP A 330 45.19 11.55 23.19
N ASN A 331 44.31 10.97 24.00
CA ASN A 331 42.92 11.41 24.20
C ASN A 331 42.09 11.38 22.92
N THR A 332 42.33 10.44 22.02
CA THR A 332 41.59 10.23 20.79
C THR A 332 40.74 8.94 20.84
N VAL A 333 39.77 8.86 19.94
CA VAL A 333 38.94 7.65 19.70
C VAL A 333 38.96 7.34 18.22
N THR A 334 39.35 6.12 17.85
CA THR A 334 39.28 5.67 16.45
C THR A 334 37.93 5.04 16.17
N TYR A 335 37.27 5.52 15.11
CA TYR A 335 35.99 5.00 14.65
C TYR A 335 35.87 5.12 13.12
N GLY A 336 35.55 4.04 12.42
CA GLY A 336 35.35 4.06 10.97
C GLY A 336 36.50 4.68 10.18
N ARG A 337 37.77 4.33 10.50
CA ARG A 337 39.01 4.91 9.95
C ARG A 337 39.21 6.41 10.24
N ARG A 338 38.40 7.01 11.12
CA ARG A 338 38.52 8.40 11.57
C ARG A 338 39.12 8.45 12.96
N THR A 339 39.94 9.45 13.24
CA THR A 339 40.49 9.73 14.59
C THR A 339 39.72 10.94 15.15
N LEU A 340 39.00 10.72 16.23
CA LEU A 340 38.15 11.74 16.88
C LEU A 340 38.90 12.25 18.12
N GLN A 341 39.36 13.51 18.10
CA GLN A 341 40.04 14.14 19.22
C GLN A 341 38.99 14.59 20.27
N LEU A 342 39.17 14.10 21.50
CA LEU A 342 38.27 14.55 22.59
C LEU A 342 38.75 15.87 23.18
N PRO A 343 37.88 16.87 23.29
CA PRO A 343 38.24 18.14 23.87
C PRO A 343 38.51 18.05 25.38
N ALA A 344 39.53 18.73 25.83
CA ALA A 344 39.78 18.92 27.27
C ALA A 344 38.68 19.82 27.87
N LYS A 345 38.17 19.46 29.03
CA LYS A 345 37.16 20.24 29.76
C LYS A 345 37.68 20.63 31.12
N PRO A 346 37.23 21.81 31.69
CA PRO A 346 37.70 22.28 33.00
C PRO A 346 37.59 21.24 34.13
N ALA A 347 36.51 20.41 34.09
CA ALA A 347 36.28 19.39 35.09
C ALA A 347 37.09 18.08 34.85
N ARG A 348 37.63 17.86 33.65
CA ARG A 348 38.39 16.69 33.31
C ARG A 348 39.26 16.94 32.06
N ALA A 349 40.56 16.95 32.26
CA ALA A 349 41.54 17.29 31.22
C ALA A 349 41.64 16.20 30.13
N HIS A 350 41.45 14.91 30.46
CA HIS A 350 41.53 13.79 29.52
C HIS A 350 40.61 12.63 29.92
N TYR A 351 40.34 11.77 28.95
CA TYR A 351 39.54 10.55 29.08
C TYR A 351 40.33 9.27 28.80
N VAL A 352 41.66 9.34 28.82
CA VAL A 352 42.56 8.24 28.51
C VAL A 352 42.14 6.95 29.23
N LYS A 353 42.10 5.81 28.50
CA LYS A 353 41.63 4.49 28.95
C LYS A 353 40.16 4.41 29.38
N ALA A 354 39.39 5.49 29.29
CA ALA A 354 37.96 5.43 29.56
C ALA A 354 37.22 4.70 28.43
N ARG A 355 36.19 3.95 28.77
CA ARG A 355 35.22 3.44 27.81
C ARG A 355 34.24 4.53 27.47
N VAL A 356 34.09 4.78 26.16
CA VAL A 356 33.17 5.77 25.60
C VAL A 356 32.31 5.12 24.55
N LYS A 357 31.10 5.67 24.35
CA LYS A 357 30.22 5.26 23.27
C LYS A 357 30.33 6.27 22.13
N VAL A 358 30.62 5.76 20.93
CA VAL A 358 30.54 6.53 19.69
C VAL A 358 29.20 6.25 19.07
N ARG A 359 28.44 7.30 18.75
CA ARG A 359 27.17 7.22 18.03
C ARG A 359 27.35 7.82 16.65
N GLU A 360 26.97 7.06 15.63
CA GLU A 360 26.88 7.50 14.24
C GLU A 360 25.42 7.63 13.84
N TYR A 361 25.02 8.83 13.45
CA TYR A 361 23.65 9.17 13.09
C TYR A 361 23.40 8.90 11.60
N PRO A 362 22.12 8.83 11.16
CA PRO A 362 21.78 8.55 9.75
C PRO A 362 22.30 9.57 8.73
N ASP A 363 22.64 10.78 9.16
CA ASP A 363 23.28 11.83 8.35
C ASP A 363 24.82 11.68 8.29
N GLY A 364 25.37 10.64 8.92
CA GLY A 364 26.81 10.36 9.00
C GLY A 364 27.53 11.19 10.08
N SER A 365 26.88 12.11 10.76
CA SER A 365 27.50 12.84 11.87
C SER A 365 27.79 11.91 13.05
N LEU A 366 28.77 12.28 13.88
CA LEU A 366 29.23 11.45 14.99
C LEU A 366 29.13 12.22 16.31
N ALA A 367 28.85 11.51 17.39
CA ALA A 367 28.96 12.02 18.74
C ALA A 367 29.64 11.01 19.68
N VAL A 368 30.46 11.51 20.61
CA VAL A 368 31.12 10.67 21.61
C VAL A 368 30.51 10.94 22.99
N PHE A 369 30.18 9.86 23.69
CA PHE A 369 29.54 9.92 25.02
C PHE A 369 30.39 9.17 26.05
N HIS A 370 30.44 9.72 27.27
CA HIS A 370 30.98 9.03 28.45
C HIS A 370 29.82 8.96 29.48
N GLY A 371 29.27 7.76 29.68
CA GLY A 371 28.00 7.59 30.38
C GLY A 371 26.90 8.41 29.66
N PRO A 372 26.07 9.15 30.39
CA PRO A 372 25.01 9.96 29.79
C PRO A 372 25.54 11.30 29.19
N ARG A 373 26.80 11.63 29.44
CA ARG A 373 27.37 12.93 29.06
C ARG A 373 27.94 12.92 27.65
N ARG A 374 27.44 13.79 26.76
CA ARG A 374 28.02 14.04 25.44
C ARG A 374 29.32 14.82 25.59
N LEU A 375 30.42 14.28 25.07
CA LEU A 375 31.75 14.87 25.12
C LEU A 375 32.00 15.82 23.96
N ALA A 376 31.74 15.35 22.73
CA ALA A 376 31.95 16.10 21.50
C ALA A 376 31.04 15.61 20.38
N CYS A 377 30.86 16.43 19.33
CA CYS A 377 30.20 16.10 18.08
C CYS A 377 31.16 16.33 16.92
N TYR A 378 30.98 15.55 15.84
CA TYR A 378 31.84 15.60 14.65
C TYR A 378 30.99 15.51 13.40
N THR A 379 31.48 16.10 12.31
CA THR A 379 30.94 15.88 10.97
C THR A 379 31.14 14.45 10.53
N ALA A 380 30.53 14.06 9.40
CA ALA A 380 30.75 12.77 8.76
C ALA A 380 32.24 12.52 8.41
N GLN A 381 33.06 13.54 8.29
CA GLN A 381 34.52 13.45 8.02
C GLN A 381 35.35 13.38 9.31
N GLY A 382 34.72 13.47 10.50
CA GLY A 382 35.41 13.44 11.79
C GLY A 382 36.00 14.78 12.25
N VAL A 383 35.53 15.88 11.64
CA VAL A 383 35.90 17.25 12.07
C VAL A 383 35.02 17.63 13.24
N GLU A 384 35.59 18.12 14.35
CA GLU A 384 34.87 18.53 15.54
C GLU A 384 33.91 19.71 15.22
N ILE A 385 32.67 19.58 15.65
CA ILE A 385 31.65 20.63 15.58
C ILE A 385 31.62 21.33 16.93
N ALA A 386 31.97 22.65 16.96
CA ALA A 386 31.88 23.43 18.15
C ALA A 386 30.41 23.44 18.64
N VAL A 387 30.16 22.79 19.76
CA VAL A 387 28.83 22.83 20.39
C VAL A 387 28.68 24.19 21.07
N VAL A 388 27.96 25.12 20.44
CA VAL A 388 27.48 26.30 21.15
C VAL A 388 26.55 25.77 22.25
N PRO A 389 26.81 26.05 23.53
CA PRO A 389 25.95 25.61 24.60
C PRO A 389 24.59 26.30 24.43
N THR A 390 23.62 25.58 23.91
CA THR A 390 22.24 26.04 24.00
C THR A 390 21.84 25.93 25.48
N THR A 391 21.84 27.04 26.16
CA THR A 391 21.19 27.18 27.47
C THR A 391 19.67 27.08 27.24
N ALA A 392 19.18 25.87 27.04
CA ALA A 392 17.78 25.58 27.26
C ALA A 392 17.64 25.47 28.80
N SER A 393 17.27 26.56 29.42
CA SER A 393 16.73 26.56 30.78
C SER A 393 15.50 25.65 30.76
N VAL A 394 15.66 24.44 31.28
CA VAL A 394 14.52 23.65 31.69
C VAL A 394 13.92 24.37 32.89
N THR A 395 12.95 25.22 32.64
CA THR A 395 12.05 25.73 33.67
C THR A 395 11.18 24.53 34.07
N PRO A 396 11.27 24.03 35.32
CA PRO A 396 10.34 22.99 35.76
C PRO A 396 8.94 23.63 35.74
N CYS A 397 8.07 23.03 34.92
CA CYS A 397 6.65 23.35 34.94
C CYS A 397 6.09 22.92 36.28
N SER A 398 5.96 23.85 37.21
CA SER A 398 5.24 23.68 38.47
C SER A 398 3.77 23.37 38.13
N PRO A 399 3.14 22.39 38.77
CA PRO A 399 1.72 22.12 38.55
C PRO A 399 0.90 23.34 39.05
N PRO A 400 -0.20 23.71 38.39
CA PRO A 400 -1.01 24.85 38.82
C PRO A 400 -1.59 24.58 40.21
N SER A 401 -1.22 25.41 41.14
CA SER A 401 -1.80 25.48 42.50
C SER A 401 -3.29 25.73 42.39
N ARG A 402 -4.07 24.82 42.90
CA ARG A 402 -5.51 24.93 43.06
C ARG A 402 -5.80 25.88 44.20
N THR A 403 -5.90 27.19 43.92
CA THR A 403 -6.46 28.17 44.84
C THR A 403 -7.97 28.01 44.90
N LEU A 404 -8.44 27.45 46.00
CA LEU A 404 -9.83 27.54 46.43
C LEU A 404 -10.10 29.00 46.82
N ARG A 405 -10.83 29.74 46.01
CA ARG A 405 -11.47 31.00 46.43
C ARG A 405 -12.92 30.69 46.78
N ALA A 406 -13.20 30.80 48.07
CA ALA A 406 -14.56 30.97 48.57
C ALA A 406 -15.08 32.33 48.14
N ALA A 407 -16.24 32.39 47.55
CA ALA A 407 -17.06 33.58 47.41
C ALA A 407 -18.51 33.23 47.70
N SER A 408 -18.98 33.84 48.72
CA SER A 408 -20.36 33.88 49.21
C SER A 408 -21.26 34.73 48.31
N GLY A 409 -22.53 34.32 48.18
CA GLY A 409 -23.59 35.31 48.03
C GLY A 409 -24.57 35.12 46.90
N GLY A 410 -25.83 34.81 47.19
CA GLY A 410 -27.03 35.31 46.57
C GLY A 410 -27.74 34.46 45.53
N GLY A 411 -28.83 33.76 45.94
CA GLY A 411 -29.84 33.14 45.03
C GLY A 411 -30.74 34.19 44.37
N PRO A 412 -31.93 33.87 43.84
CA PRO A 412 -32.71 32.59 43.87
C PRO A 412 -33.36 32.20 42.54
N GLY A 413 -33.91 31.02 42.48
CA GLY A 413 -35.14 30.70 41.66
C GLY A 413 -35.02 29.57 40.64
N GLY A 414 -35.41 28.39 40.99
CA GLY A 414 -36.12 27.24 40.49
C GLY A 414 -36.22 26.94 38.99
N PRO A 415 -36.77 25.79 38.58
CA PRO A 415 -37.08 24.59 39.32
C PRO A 415 -36.43 23.28 38.80
N SER A 416 -36.41 22.31 39.67
CA SER A 416 -36.08 20.89 39.53
C SER A 416 -36.89 20.17 38.45
N LEU A 417 -36.21 19.33 37.70
CA LEU A 417 -36.81 18.17 37.04
C LEU A 417 -35.96 16.94 37.32
N THR A 418 -36.40 16.19 38.27
CA THR A 418 -36.01 14.79 38.57
C THR A 418 -36.54 13.89 37.45
N VAL A 419 -35.70 13.08 36.83
CA VAL A 419 -36.12 11.85 36.15
C VAL A 419 -35.32 10.69 36.68
N ALA A 420 -36.11 9.74 37.15
CA ALA A 420 -35.74 8.54 37.90
C ALA A 420 -34.98 7.52 37.02
N ALA A 421 -34.05 6.86 37.69
CA ALA A 421 -33.48 5.57 37.28
C ALA A 421 -34.54 4.44 37.32
N ARG A 422 -34.67 3.71 36.22
CA ARG A 422 -35.24 2.36 36.26
C ARG A 422 -34.29 1.41 35.54
N GLY A 423 -33.73 0.49 36.30
CA GLY A 423 -33.08 -0.71 35.80
C GLY A 423 -34.09 -1.69 35.22
N VAL A 424 -33.70 -2.35 34.16
CA VAL A 424 -34.29 -3.63 33.76
C VAL A 424 -33.15 -4.55 33.32
N THR A 425 -32.93 -5.54 34.15
CA THR A 425 -32.24 -6.79 33.88
C THR A 425 -33.17 -7.67 33.05
N GLU A 426 -32.73 -8.13 31.88
CA GLU A 426 -33.35 -9.27 31.22
C GLU A 426 -32.27 -10.14 30.55
N GLN A 427 -32.07 -11.30 31.22
CA GLN A 427 -31.38 -12.46 30.68
C GLN A 427 -32.24 -13.10 29.58
N ARG A 428 -31.70 -13.34 28.40
CA ARG A 428 -32.24 -14.31 27.46
C ARG A 428 -31.19 -15.32 27.07
N GLN A 429 -31.33 -16.51 27.62
CA GLN A 429 -30.78 -17.76 27.10
C GLN A 429 -31.41 -18.07 25.73
N VAL A 430 -30.65 -18.39 24.72
CA VAL A 430 -31.09 -19.12 23.53
C VAL A 430 -30.06 -20.20 23.21
N GLY A 431 -30.36 -21.31 23.37
CA GLY A 431 -30.55 -22.63 22.89
C GLY A 431 -29.63 -23.02 21.75
N THR A 432 -28.72 -23.95 22.07
CA THR A 432 -27.93 -24.73 21.10
C THR A 432 -28.83 -25.70 20.30
N LYS A 433 -28.84 -25.62 18.99
CA LYS A 433 -29.28 -26.72 18.11
C LYS A 433 -28.08 -27.26 17.33
N LYS A 434 -27.62 -28.44 17.76
CA LYS A 434 -26.81 -29.37 16.97
C LYS A 434 -27.62 -29.85 15.80
N ARG A 435 -27.07 -29.74 14.59
CA ARG A 435 -27.46 -30.56 13.43
C ARG A 435 -26.26 -31.40 13.03
N SER A 436 -26.37 -32.69 13.29
CA SER A 436 -25.60 -33.77 12.72
C SER A 436 -26.08 -34.04 11.30
N SER A 437 -25.19 -34.10 10.34
CA SER A 437 -25.39 -34.89 9.13
C SER A 437 -24.04 -35.50 8.74
N GLY A 438 -23.98 -36.79 8.96
CA GLY A 438 -22.92 -37.64 8.46
C GLY A 438 -22.98 -37.73 6.93
N ARG A 439 -21.81 -37.81 6.34
CA ARG A 439 -21.65 -38.41 5.02
C ARG A 439 -20.32 -39.17 4.91
N THR A 440 -20.50 -40.41 4.74
CA THR A 440 -19.66 -41.56 4.47
C THR A 440 -18.42 -41.32 3.58
N LYS A 441 -17.33 -41.95 4.04
CA LYS A 441 -16.11 -42.24 3.32
C LYS A 441 -16.40 -43.16 2.10
N LYS A 442 -15.81 -42.83 0.96
CA LYS A 442 -15.50 -43.81 -0.08
C LYS A 442 -13.98 -43.89 -0.26
N LEU A 443 -13.43 -45.00 0.22
CA LEU A 443 -12.14 -45.52 -0.17
C LEU A 443 -12.20 -45.96 -1.64
N THR A 444 -11.22 -45.58 -2.46
CA THR A 444 -10.83 -46.37 -3.62
C THR A 444 -9.31 -46.44 -3.66
N ARG A 445 -8.87 -47.69 -3.44
CA ARG A 445 -7.55 -48.23 -3.76
C ARG A 445 -7.35 -48.20 -5.28
N LYS A 446 -6.18 -47.85 -5.75
CA LYS A 446 -5.58 -48.45 -6.98
C LYS A 446 -4.05 -48.41 -6.84
N LYS A 447 -3.61 -49.54 -6.75
CA LYS A 447 -2.48 -50.42 -7.05
C LYS A 447 -1.42 -49.78 -7.94
N ALA A 448 -0.20 -50.10 -7.54
CA ALA A 448 1.05 -50.05 -8.29
C ALA A 448 1.11 -51.11 -9.41
N ALA A 449 1.82 -50.82 -10.47
CA ALA A 449 2.58 -51.70 -11.37
C ALA A 449 3.53 -50.76 -12.12
N GLU A 450 4.87 -50.84 -11.89
CA GLU A 450 5.86 -51.64 -12.60
C GLU A 450 6.12 -51.13 -14.00
N ALA A 451 7.28 -50.52 -14.13
CA ALA A 451 8.54 -50.98 -14.76
C ALA A 451 8.45 -51.16 -16.29
N ALA A 452 9.09 -50.30 -17.05
CA ALA A 452 10.10 -50.52 -18.06
C ALA A 452 10.74 -49.15 -18.43
#